data_ca04af56025decb957c0866b1bc120dc
#
_entry.id   ca04af56025decb957c0866b1bc120dc
#
_cell.length_a   1.000
_cell.length_b   1.000
_cell.length_c   1.000
_cell.angle_alpha   90.00
_cell.angle_beta   90.00
_cell.angle_gamma   90.00
#
_symmetry.space_group_name_H-M   'P 1'
#
loop_
_entity.id
_entity.type
_entity.pdbx_description
1 polymer ?
#
loop_
_entity_poly.entity_id
_entity_poly.type
_entity_poly.pdbx_seq_one_letter_code
_entity_poly.pdbx_strand_id
1 'polypeptide(L)'
;MTDLMTPPPDAVVTPSGPVWLSEDGIIVTITMSPTQTLADAKENIQYNKKVAAGIPRPLLVDMSRVRSMSKDAREEYVKKDDDPLVTAVALVTNSNISRMVGNFFIGLAQSYIPVKLFTEPQKAREWLLQYIVSNDTGQVVIKDDDSGLTTDR
;
A
#
# COMPACT_ATOMS: atom_id res chain seq x y z
N MET A 1 5.27 -2.13 22.67
CA MET A 1 5.43 -1.90 21.27
C MET A 1 4.08 -1.99 20.55
N THR A 2 3.82 -1.04 19.73
CA THR A 2 2.52 -1.00 19.05
C THR A 2 2.52 -1.97 17.88
N ASP A 3 1.46 -2.75 17.78
CA ASP A 3 1.30 -3.65 16.65
C ASP A 3 1.10 -2.83 15.39
N LEU A 4 1.90 -3.10 14.40
CA LEU A 4 1.86 -2.38 13.12
C LEU A 4 0.47 -2.41 12.48
N MET A 5 -0.24 -3.51 12.64
CA MET A 5 -1.54 -3.68 11.99
C MET A 5 -2.72 -3.39 12.91
N THR A 6 -2.49 -2.76 14.06
CA THR A 6 -3.57 -2.36 14.95
C THR A 6 -3.91 -0.90 14.69
N PRO A 7 -5.13 -0.58 14.27
CA PRO A 7 -5.48 0.81 13.99
C PRO A 7 -5.42 1.66 15.25
N PRO A 8 -4.83 2.86 15.14
CA PRO A 8 -4.84 3.80 16.26
C PRO A 8 -6.24 4.39 16.43
N PRO A 9 -6.50 5.05 17.58
CA PRO A 9 -7.84 5.63 17.81
C PRO A 9 -8.26 6.66 16.76
N ASP A 10 -7.30 7.33 16.11
CA ASP A 10 -7.61 8.33 15.11
C ASP A 10 -7.60 7.79 13.67
N ALA A 11 -7.56 6.48 13.50
CA ALA A 11 -7.64 5.91 12.16
C ALA A 11 -8.94 6.32 11.49
N VAL A 12 -8.88 6.57 10.18
CA VAL A 12 -10.07 6.89 9.41
C VAL A 12 -10.81 5.61 9.12
N VAL A 13 -12.09 5.56 9.51
CA VAL A 13 -12.90 4.37 9.26
C VAL A 13 -13.60 4.55 7.93
N THR A 14 -13.36 3.65 7.00
CA THR A 14 -14.02 3.67 5.70
C THR A 14 -14.92 2.44 5.57
N PRO A 15 -15.84 2.43 4.61
CA PRO A 15 -16.67 1.23 4.42
C PRO A 15 -15.86 -0.03 4.16
N SER A 16 -14.66 0.09 3.60
CA SER A 16 -13.81 -1.07 3.34
C SER A 16 -12.88 -1.43 4.49
N GLY A 17 -12.76 -0.58 5.49
CA GLY A 17 -11.90 -0.82 6.64
C GLY A 17 -11.11 0.41 7.03
N PRO A 18 -10.27 0.29 8.07
CA PRO A 18 -9.53 1.45 8.57
C PRO A 18 -8.34 1.81 7.70
N VAL A 19 -8.02 3.10 7.67
CA VAL A 19 -6.86 3.65 6.97
C VAL A 19 -6.19 4.65 7.90
N TRP A 20 -4.88 4.61 8.00
CA TRP A 20 -4.18 5.58 8.85
C TRP A 20 -2.74 5.78 8.37
N LEU A 21 -2.11 6.81 8.92
CA LEU A 21 -0.71 7.08 8.66
C LEU A 21 0.09 6.61 9.86
N SER A 22 1.05 5.73 9.64
CA SER A 22 1.89 5.26 10.72
C SER A 22 2.88 6.35 11.14
N GLU A 23 3.51 6.14 12.30
CA GLU A 23 4.48 7.12 12.81
C GLU A 23 5.65 7.30 11.88
N ASP A 24 6.03 6.25 11.15
CA ASP A 24 7.16 6.34 10.23
C ASP A 24 6.74 6.76 8.81
N GLY A 25 5.51 7.18 8.62
CA GLY A 25 5.12 7.79 7.35
C GLY A 25 4.56 6.84 6.31
N ILE A 26 4.15 5.66 6.72
CA ILE A 26 3.56 4.67 5.82
C ILE A 26 2.04 4.73 5.95
N ILE A 27 1.35 4.76 4.81
CA ILE A 27 -0.11 4.65 4.82
C ILE A 27 -0.44 3.18 5.04
N VAL A 28 -1.24 2.89 6.07
CA VAL A 28 -1.63 1.51 6.37
C VAL A 28 -3.13 1.37 6.16
N THR A 29 -3.54 0.36 5.44
CA THR A 29 -4.95 0.08 5.26
C THR A 29 -5.21 -1.41 5.47
N ILE A 30 -6.29 -1.72 6.17
CA ILE A 30 -6.74 -3.08 6.36
C ILE A 30 -8.05 -3.21 5.60
N THR A 31 -8.06 -4.06 4.58
CA THR A 31 -9.27 -4.27 3.79
C THR A 31 -10.10 -5.33 4.49
N MET A 32 -11.20 -4.89 5.11
CA MET A 32 -12.07 -5.76 5.89
C MET A 32 -13.15 -6.40 5.03
N SER A 33 -13.52 -5.75 3.93
CA SER A 33 -14.58 -6.24 3.08
C SER A 33 -14.06 -7.39 2.21
N PRO A 34 -14.78 -8.52 2.16
CA PRO A 34 -14.29 -9.67 1.38
C PRO A 34 -14.43 -9.47 -0.12
N THR A 35 -15.24 -8.52 -0.56
CA THR A 35 -15.45 -8.26 -1.98
C THR A 35 -15.10 -6.82 -2.29
N GLN A 36 -14.30 -6.61 -3.32
CA GLN A 36 -13.90 -5.28 -3.74
C GLN A 36 -14.56 -4.97 -5.08
N THR A 37 -15.38 -3.92 -5.11
CA THR A 37 -16.03 -3.44 -6.33
C THR A 37 -15.30 -2.22 -6.85
N LEU A 38 -15.68 -1.74 -8.03
CA LEU A 38 -15.13 -0.51 -8.58
C LEU A 38 -15.37 0.67 -7.62
N ALA A 39 -16.56 0.74 -7.03
CA ALA A 39 -16.85 1.82 -6.08
C ALA A 39 -15.91 1.75 -4.88
N ASP A 40 -15.64 0.55 -4.38
CA ASP A 40 -14.71 0.37 -3.27
C ASP A 40 -13.31 0.81 -3.67
N ALA A 41 -12.87 0.47 -4.87
CA ALA A 41 -11.53 0.84 -5.33
C ALA A 41 -11.38 2.36 -5.41
N LYS A 42 -12.36 3.03 -5.99
CA LYS A 42 -12.31 4.49 -6.11
C LYS A 42 -12.28 5.15 -4.75
N GLU A 43 -13.08 4.64 -3.82
CA GLU A 43 -13.14 5.20 -2.48
C GLU A 43 -11.84 4.98 -1.73
N ASN A 44 -11.28 3.78 -1.82
CA ASN A 44 -10.01 3.48 -1.16
C ASN A 44 -8.89 4.38 -1.67
N ILE A 45 -8.83 4.62 -2.97
CA ILE A 45 -7.82 5.50 -3.54
C ILE A 45 -7.97 6.92 -2.98
N GLN A 46 -9.21 7.40 -2.86
CA GLN A 46 -9.45 8.74 -2.31
C GLN A 46 -9.03 8.84 -0.84
N TYR A 47 -9.35 7.82 -0.04
CA TYR A 47 -8.95 7.84 1.36
C TYR A 47 -7.45 7.75 1.53
N ASN A 48 -6.77 6.96 0.69
CA ASN A 48 -5.31 6.90 0.75
C ASN A 48 -4.70 8.27 0.45
N LYS A 49 -5.23 8.98 -0.54
CA LYS A 49 -4.74 10.31 -0.87
C LYS A 49 -4.97 11.29 0.27
N LYS A 50 -6.13 11.19 0.90
CA LYS A 50 -6.46 12.07 2.02
C LYS A 50 -5.50 11.85 3.19
N VAL A 51 -5.24 10.59 3.51
CA VAL A 51 -4.35 10.25 4.62
C VAL A 51 -2.91 10.66 4.28
N ALA A 52 -2.52 10.61 3.00
CA ALA A 52 -1.18 11.01 2.59
C ALA A 52 -0.91 12.49 2.87
N ALA A 53 -1.95 13.31 2.90
CA ALA A 53 -1.84 14.73 3.25
C ALA A 53 -0.87 15.48 2.33
N GLY A 54 -0.93 15.18 1.04
CA GLY A 54 -0.14 15.91 0.04
C GLY A 54 1.30 15.47 -0.10
N ILE A 55 1.74 14.48 0.66
CA ILE A 55 3.11 13.99 0.61
C ILE A 55 3.10 12.58 0.04
N PRO A 56 3.86 12.28 -1.01
CA PRO A 56 3.94 10.90 -1.51
C PRO A 56 4.49 9.96 -0.45
N ARG A 57 3.83 8.83 -0.29
CA ARG A 57 4.16 7.88 0.79
C ARG A 57 4.01 6.45 0.32
N PRO A 58 4.73 5.51 0.94
CA PRO A 58 4.49 4.09 0.68
C PRO A 58 3.19 3.63 1.33
N LEU A 59 2.62 2.57 0.78
CA LEU A 59 1.33 2.04 1.20
C LEU A 59 1.45 0.57 1.57
N LEU A 60 0.94 0.22 2.74
CA LEU A 60 0.85 -1.17 3.17
C LEU A 60 -0.62 -1.57 3.21
N VAL A 61 -0.97 -2.63 2.50
CA VAL A 61 -2.36 -3.09 2.41
C VAL A 61 -2.46 -4.50 2.95
N ASP A 62 -3.28 -4.71 3.96
CA ASP A 62 -3.59 -6.06 4.43
C ASP A 62 -4.77 -6.59 3.61
N MET A 63 -4.48 -7.56 2.77
CA MET A 63 -5.46 -8.17 1.88
C MET A 63 -5.91 -9.55 2.34
N SER A 64 -5.56 -9.92 3.56
CA SER A 64 -5.79 -11.31 3.99
C SER A 64 -7.27 -11.68 4.04
N ARG A 65 -8.17 -10.70 4.10
CA ARG A 65 -9.61 -10.94 4.17
C ARG A 65 -10.31 -10.82 2.82
N VAL A 66 -9.61 -10.35 1.78
CA VAL A 66 -10.23 -10.13 0.48
C VAL A 66 -10.35 -11.47 -0.25
N ARG A 67 -11.54 -11.78 -0.71
CA ARG A 67 -11.81 -13.04 -1.39
C ARG A 67 -12.08 -12.85 -2.87
N SER A 68 -12.59 -11.70 -3.27
CA SER A 68 -12.87 -11.42 -4.67
C SER A 68 -12.72 -9.94 -4.96
N MET A 69 -12.40 -9.65 -6.22
CA MET A 69 -12.22 -8.29 -6.68
C MET A 69 -12.67 -8.26 -8.13
N SER A 70 -13.56 -7.34 -8.46
CA SER A 70 -14.07 -7.24 -9.83
C SER A 70 -12.95 -6.80 -10.77
N LYS A 71 -13.13 -7.11 -12.06
CA LYS A 71 -12.14 -6.74 -13.06
C LYS A 71 -11.94 -5.23 -13.10
N ASP A 72 -13.04 -4.47 -13.08
CA ASP A 72 -12.94 -3.01 -13.14
C ASP A 72 -12.32 -2.42 -11.86
N ALA A 73 -12.50 -3.06 -10.72
CA ALA A 73 -11.79 -2.63 -9.51
C ALA A 73 -10.29 -2.82 -9.67
N ARG A 74 -9.88 -3.98 -10.20
CA ARG A 74 -8.45 -4.24 -10.42
C ARG A 74 -7.86 -3.22 -11.39
N GLU A 75 -8.60 -2.90 -12.44
CA GLU A 75 -8.15 -1.92 -13.42
C GLU A 75 -8.02 -0.53 -12.82
N GLU A 76 -8.92 -0.18 -11.93
CA GLU A 76 -8.86 1.13 -11.27
C GLU A 76 -7.61 1.27 -10.41
N TYR A 77 -7.24 0.21 -9.68
CA TYR A 77 -6.06 0.26 -8.83
C TYR A 77 -4.75 0.38 -9.61
N VAL A 78 -4.70 -0.18 -10.82
CA VAL A 78 -3.46 -0.15 -11.61
C VAL A 78 -3.43 0.99 -12.62
N LYS A 79 -4.51 1.74 -12.73
CA LYS A 79 -4.61 2.83 -13.67
C LYS A 79 -3.62 3.93 -13.32
N LYS A 80 -3.03 4.54 -14.35
CA LYS A 80 -2.10 5.63 -14.13
C LYS A 80 -2.81 6.81 -13.48
N ASP A 81 -2.19 7.35 -12.46
CA ASP A 81 -2.72 8.48 -11.73
C ASP A 81 -1.85 9.69 -12.05
N ASP A 82 -2.47 10.80 -12.42
CA ASP A 82 -1.74 12.03 -12.74
C ASP A 82 -1.10 12.65 -11.50
N ASP A 83 -1.62 12.32 -10.32
CA ASP A 83 -1.10 12.88 -9.09
C ASP A 83 -0.97 11.77 -8.05
N PRO A 84 -0.08 10.82 -8.29
CA PRO A 84 0.03 9.68 -7.39
C PRO A 84 0.68 10.09 -6.09
N LEU A 85 0.06 9.69 -4.98
CA LEU A 85 0.61 9.93 -3.65
C LEU A 85 1.05 8.62 -3.01
N VAL A 86 1.44 7.65 -3.84
CA VAL A 86 1.93 6.36 -3.36
C VAL A 86 3.26 6.07 -4.04
N THR A 87 4.30 5.85 -3.25
CA THR A 87 5.64 5.62 -3.78
C THR A 87 5.96 4.15 -3.97
N ALA A 88 5.29 3.27 -3.22
CA ALA A 88 5.47 1.83 -3.31
C ALA A 88 4.29 1.17 -2.60
N VAL A 89 4.00 -0.07 -2.96
CA VAL A 89 2.90 -0.82 -2.35
C VAL A 89 3.40 -2.16 -1.86
N ALA A 90 3.12 -2.46 -0.61
CA ALA A 90 3.34 -3.80 -0.06
C ALA A 90 1.97 -4.42 0.18
N LEU A 91 1.73 -5.57 -0.42
CA LEU A 91 0.50 -6.32 -0.20
C LEU A 91 0.80 -7.39 0.83
N VAL A 92 0.06 -7.40 1.92
CA VAL A 92 0.24 -8.40 2.97
C VAL A 92 -0.94 -9.37 2.92
N THR A 93 -0.63 -10.64 2.89
CA THR A 93 -1.65 -11.69 2.87
C THR A 93 -1.16 -12.83 3.75
N ASN A 94 -2.00 -13.86 3.96
CA ASN A 94 -1.55 -15.02 4.71
C ASN A 94 -0.80 -15.96 3.77
N SER A 95 -0.26 -17.03 4.32
CA SER A 95 0.63 -17.90 3.56
C SER A 95 -0.06 -18.59 2.39
N ASN A 96 -1.38 -18.71 2.45
CA ASN A 96 -2.13 -19.30 1.33
C ASN A 96 -2.58 -18.20 0.40
N ILE A 97 -1.75 -17.90 -0.59
CA ILE A 97 -2.04 -16.82 -1.54
C ILE A 97 -3.10 -17.31 -2.51
N SER A 98 -4.25 -16.64 -2.52
CA SER A 98 -5.33 -17.01 -3.43
C SER A 98 -4.98 -16.61 -4.85
N ARG A 99 -5.66 -17.22 -5.82
CA ARG A 99 -5.48 -16.87 -7.21
C ARG A 99 -5.82 -15.40 -7.43
N MET A 100 -6.86 -14.92 -6.75
CA MET A 100 -7.27 -13.52 -6.89
C MET A 100 -6.16 -12.57 -6.45
N VAL A 101 -5.56 -12.83 -5.28
CA VAL A 101 -4.47 -11.99 -4.79
C VAL A 101 -3.27 -12.06 -5.71
N GLY A 102 -2.94 -13.26 -6.18
CA GLY A 102 -1.82 -13.41 -7.11
C GLY A 102 -2.03 -12.64 -8.40
N ASN A 103 -3.23 -12.73 -8.97
CA ASN A 103 -3.53 -12.01 -10.20
C ASN A 103 -3.52 -10.50 -10.00
N PHE A 104 -4.03 -10.04 -8.86
CA PHE A 104 -4.00 -8.62 -8.53
C PHE A 104 -2.55 -8.13 -8.39
N PHE A 105 -1.71 -8.92 -7.72
CA PHE A 105 -0.31 -8.59 -7.57
C PHE A 105 0.38 -8.48 -8.94
N ILE A 106 0.15 -9.43 -9.83
CA ILE A 106 0.75 -9.41 -11.15
C ILE A 106 0.35 -8.14 -11.91
N GLY A 107 -0.91 -7.75 -11.82
CA GLY A 107 -1.38 -6.53 -12.46
C GLY A 107 -0.69 -5.30 -11.90
N LEU A 108 -0.61 -5.19 -10.57
CA LEU A 108 0.04 -4.06 -9.94
C LEU A 108 1.53 -4.01 -10.23
N ALA A 109 2.18 -5.18 -10.33
CA ALA A 109 3.61 -5.22 -10.58
C ALA A 109 3.99 -4.64 -11.95
N GLN A 110 3.01 -4.48 -12.83
CA GLN A 110 3.24 -3.85 -14.12
C GLN A 110 3.03 -2.34 -14.07
N SER A 111 2.69 -1.80 -12.91
CA SER A 111 2.48 -0.36 -12.76
C SER A 111 3.82 0.36 -12.64
N TYR A 112 3.75 1.69 -12.51
CA TYR A 112 4.94 2.50 -12.45
C TYR A 112 5.66 2.43 -11.13
N ILE A 113 5.00 1.95 -10.08
CA ILE A 113 5.59 1.97 -8.75
C ILE A 113 5.95 0.56 -8.32
N PRO A 114 6.94 0.41 -7.43
CA PRO A 114 7.31 -0.92 -6.92
C PRO A 114 6.16 -1.53 -6.13
N VAL A 115 5.93 -2.82 -6.34
CA VAL A 115 4.91 -3.56 -5.62
C VAL A 115 5.52 -4.89 -5.18
N LYS A 116 5.29 -5.28 -3.95
CA LYS A 116 5.82 -6.53 -3.43
C LYS A 116 4.80 -7.21 -2.53
N LEU A 117 4.82 -8.54 -2.53
CA LEU A 117 3.89 -9.35 -1.78
C LEU A 117 4.59 -9.93 -0.56
N PHE A 118 3.95 -9.85 0.60
CA PHE A 118 4.51 -10.32 1.85
C PHE A 118 3.50 -11.15 2.63
N THR A 119 4.01 -12.02 3.48
CA THR A 119 3.16 -12.73 4.44
C THR A 119 3.38 -12.23 5.86
N GLU A 120 4.37 -11.38 6.06
CA GLU A 120 4.69 -10.84 7.39
C GLU A 120 4.66 -9.32 7.34
N PRO A 121 3.78 -8.69 8.12
CA PRO A 121 3.69 -7.21 8.09
C PRO A 121 4.99 -6.51 8.43
N GLN A 122 5.78 -7.06 9.33
CA GLN A 122 7.03 -6.41 9.74
C GLN A 122 8.02 -6.34 8.57
N LYS A 123 8.10 -7.40 7.77
CA LYS A 123 8.99 -7.39 6.62
C LYS A 123 8.49 -6.44 5.55
N ALA A 124 7.17 -6.34 5.38
CA ALA A 124 6.59 -5.37 4.47
C ALA A 124 6.97 -3.95 4.89
N ARG A 125 6.86 -3.67 6.19
CA ARG A 125 7.21 -2.35 6.70
C ARG A 125 8.68 -2.02 6.44
N GLU A 126 9.58 -2.96 6.71
CA GLU A 126 11.01 -2.75 6.49
C GLU A 126 11.30 -2.43 5.02
N TRP A 127 10.65 -3.14 4.12
CA TRP A 127 10.83 -2.88 2.70
C TRP A 127 10.31 -1.51 2.31
N LEU A 128 9.16 -1.12 2.83
CA LEU A 128 8.53 0.16 2.49
C LEU A 128 9.33 1.36 3.00
N LEU A 129 10.07 1.19 4.08
CA LEU A 129 10.85 2.31 4.62
C LEU A 129 11.87 2.85 3.62
N GLN A 130 12.24 2.05 2.63
CA GLN A 130 13.15 2.51 1.57
C GLN A 130 12.51 3.55 0.66
N TYR A 131 11.18 3.69 0.73
CA TYR A 131 10.44 4.54 -0.19
C TYR A 131 9.82 5.76 0.48
N ILE A 132 10.30 6.11 1.65
CA ILE A 132 9.87 7.34 2.31
C ILE A 132 10.49 8.53 1.59
N VAL A 133 9.66 9.53 1.29
CA VAL A 133 10.08 10.71 0.54
C VAL A 133 10.62 11.76 1.50
N SER A 134 11.73 12.38 1.13
CA SER A 134 12.30 13.46 1.91
C SER A 134 11.44 14.72 1.75
N ASN A 135 11.07 15.33 2.86
CA ASN A 135 10.31 16.57 2.81
C ASN A 135 11.12 17.72 2.23
N ASP A 136 12.45 17.67 2.34
CA ASP A 136 13.29 18.75 1.88
C ASP A 136 13.45 18.78 0.39
N THR A 137 13.58 17.63 -0.25
CA THR A 137 13.87 17.56 -1.67
C THR A 137 12.73 16.97 -2.49
N GLY A 138 11.78 16.33 -1.84
CA GLY A 138 10.72 15.63 -2.55
C GLY A 138 11.19 14.36 -3.23
N GLN A 139 12.38 13.90 -2.92
CA GLN A 139 12.91 12.68 -3.52
C GLN A 139 12.81 11.53 -2.54
N VAL A 140 12.72 10.33 -3.09
CA VAL A 140 12.68 9.13 -2.27
C VAL A 140 14.02 8.97 -1.55
N VAL A 141 13.96 8.76 -0.26
CA VAL A 141 15.15 8.52 0.54
C VAL A 141 15.33 7.02 0.63
N ILE A 142 16.35 6.51 -0.02
CA ILE A 142 16.65 5.09 0.02
C ILE A 142 17.69 4.84 1.11
N LYS A 143 17.37 3.98 2.08
CA LYS A 143 18.27 3.68 3.10
C LYS A 143 19.41 3.00 2.53
N ASP A 144 20.56 3.46 2.82
CA ASP A 144 21.73 2.89 2.29
C ASP A 144 21.94 1.58 2.90
N ASP A 145 21.77 0.56 2.20
CA ASP A 145 22.00 -0.71 2.76
C ASP A 145 23.27 -1.17 2.22
N ASP A 146 23.66 -2.24 2.55
CA ASP A 146 24.83 -2.66 2.15
C ASP A 146 24.96 -3.04 0.81
N SER A 147 24.01 -3.17 0.14
CA SER A 147 24.15 -3.57 -1.23
C SER A 147 24.74 -2.49 -2.01
N GLY A 148 24.63 -1.37 -1.57
CA GLY A 148 25.13 -0.31 -2.23
C GLY A 148 24.61 -0.06 -3.50
N LEU A 149 23.85 -0.73 -3.89
CA LEU A 149 23.50 -0.58 -5.09
C LEU A 149 22.58 0.22 -5.28
N THR A 150 22.30 0.56 -5.14
CA THR A 150 21.48 1.24 -5.22
C THR A 150 21.24 2.08 -5.95
N THR A 151 21.24 2.45 -6.33
CA THR A 151 20.99 3.16 -6.65
C THR A 151 20.80 3.98 -7.37
N ASP A 152 20.97 4.22 -7.91
CA ASP A 152 20.94 5.07 -8.61
C ASP A 152 20.11 5.02 -9.47
N ARG A 153 19.41 4.70 -9.55
CA ARG A 153 18.59 4.62 -10.34
C ARG A 153 17.69 5.30 -10.12
#